data_cc6bdaa57e27f3b2d7ed7280886a0fa0
#
_entry.id   cc6bdaa57e27f3b2d7ed7280886a0fa0
#
_cell.length_a   1.000
_cell.length_b   1.000
_cell.length_c   1.000
_cell.angle_alpha   90.00
_cell.angle_beta   90.00
_cell.angle_gamma   90.00
#
_symmetry.space_group_name_H-M   'P 1'
#
loop_
_entity.id
_entity.type
_entity.pdbx_description
1 polymer ?
#
loop_
_entity_poly.entity_id
_entity_poly.type
_entity_poly.pdbx_seq_one_letter_code
_entity_poly.pdbx_strand_id
1 'polypeptide(L)'
;MPEPMTPETFLDACTVDEAVFELRPDYRALLLVVDGLTPPASGEGNNMVDTLIPQAEAHARNLLADSPVNELAHIASWREAFRGFGAKPQRTRNCLEALTRRAEKGLPRVNALTDVYNAISVPAPRSRCSCLLYTSDAADE
;
A
#
# COMPACT_ATOMS: atom_id res chain seq x y z
N MET A 1 -27.91 -15.80 -13.24
CA MET A 1 -27.11 -14.65 -12.79
C MET A 1 -26.45 -15.06 -11.49
N PRO A 2 -25.14 -14.97 -11.36
CA PRO A 2 -24.53 -15.16 -10.07
C PRO A 2 -25.02 -14.08 -9.10
N GLU A 3 -25.32 -14.45 -7.88
CA GLU A 3 -25.67 -13.49 -6.85
C GLU A 3 -24.50 -12.52 -6.62
N PRO A 4 -24.77 -11.23 -6.38
CA PRO A 4 -23.71 -10.28 -6.08
C PRO A 4 -22.97 -10.74 -4.81
N MET A 5 -21.67 -10.80 -4.88
CA MET A 5 -20.82 -11.19 -3.75
C MET A 5 -20.94 -10.15 -2.64
N THR A 6 -21.36 -10.56 -1.45
CA THR A 6 -21.40 -9.67 -0.30
C THR A 6 -19.99 -9.43 0.25
N PRO A 7 -19.75 -8.33 0.97
CA PRO A 7 -18.47 -8.09 1.64
C PRO A 7 -18.03 -9.26 2.53
N GLU A 8 -18.95 -9.87 3.26
CA GLU A 8 -18.68 -11.02 4.13
C GLU A 8 -18.24 -12.23 3.30
N THR A 9 -18.98 -12.56 2.25
CA THR A 9 -18.64 -13.68 1.36
C THR A 9 -17.27 -13.46 0.71
N PHE A 10 -16.94 -12.23 0.34
CA PHE A 10 -15.62 -11.89 -0.20
C PHE A 10 -14.52 -12.12 0.82
N LEU A 11 -14.68 -11.62 2.05
CA LEU A 11 -13.69 -11.79 3.12
C LEU A 11 -13.49 -13.26 3.48
N ASP A 12 -14.57 -14.05 3.54
CA ASP A 12 -14.51 -15.48 3.83
C ASP A 12 -13.79 -16.29 2.73
N ALA A 13 -13.83 -15.81 1.50
CA ALA A 13 -13.13 -16.42 0.37
C ALA A 13 -11.64 -16.04 0.30
N CYS A 14 -11.21 -14.99 1.01
CA CYS A 14 -9.82 -14.56 1.02
C CYS A 14 -8.96 -15.52 1.83
N THR A 15 -7.89 -16.00 1.24
CA THR A 15 -6.92 -16.87 1.91
C THR A 15 -5.50 -16.37 1.68
N VAL A 16 -4.61 -16.71 2.59
CA VAL A 16 -3.17 -16.54 2.42
C VAL A 16 -2.56 -17.92 2.29
N ASP A 17 -1.77 -18.13 1.26
CA ASP A 17 -1.11 -19.41 1.02
C ASP A 17 -0.18 -19.79 2.17
N GLU A 18 -0.17 -21.07 2.53
CA GLU A 18 0.63 -21.60 3.64
C GLU A 18 2.13 -21.35 3.45
N ALA A 19 2.62 -21.36 2.21
CA ALA A 19 4.01 -21.05 1.88
C ALA A 19 4.44 -19.65 2.35
N VAL A 20 3.51 -18.70 2.49
CA VAL A 20 3.81 -17.37 3.05
C VAL A 20 4.18 -17.49 4.52
N PHE A 21 3.48 -18.32 5.28
CA PHE A 21 3.75 -18.54 6.70
C PHE A 21 4.97 -19.42 6.94
N GLU A 22 5.30 -20.31 6.01
CA GLU A 22 6.59 -21.04 6.04
C GLU A 22 7.77 -20.09 5.90
N LEU A 23 7.66 -19.11 4.98
CA LEU A 23 8.68 -18.10 4.77
C LEU A 23 8.74 -17.06 5.90
N ARG A 24 7.57 -16.63 6.36
CA ARG A 24 7.41 -15.58 7.38
C ARG A 24 6.31 -15.97 8.36
N PRO A 25 6.63 -16.75 9.40
CA PRO A 25 5.65 -17.14 10.42
C PRO A 25 5.02 -15.95 11.16
N ASP A 26 5.70 -14.81 11.15
CA ASP A 26 5.26 -13.54 11.74
C ASP A 26 4.35 -12.71 10.81
N TYR A 27 4.07 -13.18 9.58
CA TYR A 27 3.21 -12.46 8.63
C TYR A 27 1.79 -12.30 9.19
N ARG A 28 1.23 -11.11 9.02
CA ARG A 28 -0.15 -10.78 9.36
C ARG A 28 -0.78 -10.04 8.18
N ALA A 29 -1.94 -10.51 7.77
CA ALA A 29 -2.78 -9.80 6.80
C ALA A 29 -4.01 -9.22 7.49
N LEU A 30 -4.29 -7.95 7.25
CA LEU A 30 -5.54 -7.32 7.61
C LEU A 30 -6.31 -7.03 6.33
N LEU A 31 -7.49 -7.59 6.22
CA LEU A 31 -8.36 -7.41 5.07
C LEU A 31 -9.52 -6.49 5.47
N LEU A 32 -9.79 -5.52 4.63
CA LEU A 32 -10.88 -4.58 4.82
C LEU A 32 -11.62 -4.44 3.48
N VAL A 33 -12.93 -4.62 3.52
CA VAL A 33 -13.81 -4.31 2.39
C VAL A 33 -14.54 -3.02 2.70
N VAL A 34 -14.52 -2.10 1.78
CA VAL A 34 -15.31 -0.87 1.85
C VAL A 34 -16.24 -0.84 0.65
N ASP A 35 -17.53 -0.81 0.93
CA ASP A 35 -18.59 -0.73 -0.06
C ASP A 35 -19.20 0.68 -0.09
N GLY A 36 -19.83 1.02 -1.21
CA GLY A 36 -20.54 2.29 -1.36
C GLY A 36 -19.63 3.54 -1.38
N LEU A 37 -18.35 3.40 -1.74
CA LEU A 37 -17.46 4.55 -1.90
C LEU A 37 -17.94 5.42 -3.06
N THR A 38 -18.26 6.68 -2.75
CA THR A 38 -18.53 7.69 -3.76
C THR A 38 -17.26 8.50 -3.99
N PRO A 39 -16.67 8.44 -5.19
CA PRO A 39 -15.53 9.29 -5.51
C PRO A 39 -15.92 10.76 -5.37
N PRO A 40 -15.05 11.62 -4.85
CA PRO A 40 -15.31 13.06 -4.85
C PRO A 40 -15.47 13.55 -6.28
N ALA A 41 -16.40 14.49 -6.48
CA ALA A 41 -16.62 15.08 -7.79
C ALA A 41 -15.31 15.67 -8.34
N SER A 42 -15.07 15.45 -9.63
CA SER A 42 -13.87 15.96 -10.30
C SER A 42 -13.80 17.48 -10.16
N GLY A 43 -12.76 17.99 -9.54
CA GLY A 43 -12.53 19.44 -9.38
C GLY A 43 -12.78 20.00 -7.98
N GLU A 44 -13.40 19.25 -7.06
CA GLU A 44 -13.38 19.63 -5.65
C GLU A 44 -12.04 19.19 -5.05
N GLY A 45 -11.24 20.16 -4.63
CA GLY A 45 -9.99 19.90 -3.91
C GLY A 45 -10.28 19.01 -2.72
N ASN A 46 -9.71 17.81 -2.71
CA ASN A 46 -9.86 16.92 -1.57
C ASN A 46 -8.93 17.41 -0.47
N ASN A 47 -9.45 18.25 0.42
CA ASN A 47 -8.68 18.84 1.52
C ASN A 47 -7.91 17.80 2.34
N MET A 48 -8.41 16.58 2.44
CA MET A 48 -7.73 15.49 3.13
C MET A 48 -6.45 15.08 2.38
N VAL A 49 -6.53 14.87 1.07
CA VAL A 49 -5.37 14.51 0.24
C VAL A 49 -4.33 15.62 0.25
N ASP A 50 -4.79 16.87 0.10
CA ASP A 50 -3.92 18.06 0.08
C ASP A 50 -3.19 18.28 1.42
N THR A 51 -3.71 17.71 2.50
CA THR A 51 -3.07 17.72 3.82
C THR A 51 -2.15 16.50 4.00
N LEU A 52 -2.60 15.31 3.65
CA LEU A 52 -1.90 14.06 3.89
C LEU A 52 -0.64 13.91 3.04
N ILE A 53 -0.68 14.32 1.77
CA ILE A 53 0.47 14.17 0.86
C ILE A 53 1.68 14.97 1.34
N PRO A 54 1.57 16.28 1.64
CA PRO A 54 2.71 17.03 2.18
C PRO A 54 3.24 16.47 3.50
N GLN A 55 2.38 15.95 4.37
CA GLN A 55 2.79 15.31 5.62
C GLN A 55 3.59 14.02 5.35
N ALA A 56 3.12 13.17 4.44
CA ALA A 56 3.81 11.96 4.05
C ALA A 56 5.19 12.25 3.42
N GLU A 57 5.25 13.24 2.55
CA GLU A 57 6.50 13.68 1.92
C GLU A 57 7.50 14.24 2.93
N ALA A 58 7.03 15.06 3.88
CA ALA A 58 7.87 15.58 4.95
C ALA A 58 8.38 14.46 5.86
N HIS A 59 7.52 13.50 6.19
CA HIS A 59 7.91 12.32 6.97
C HIS A 59 8.98 11.48 6.26
N ALA A 60 8.80 11.23 4.95
CA ALA A 60 9.78 10.49 4.16
C ALA A 60 11.15 11.21 4.12
N ARG A 61 11.14 12.51 3.91
CA ARG A 61 12.38 13.30 3.93
C ARG A 61 13.09 13.21 5.29
N ASN A 62 12.36 13.24 6.38
CA ASN A 62 12.94 13.09 7.73
C ASN A 62 13.54 11.70 7.93
N LEU A 63 12.85 10.65 7.52
CA LEU A 63 13.37 9.28 7.61
C LEU A 63 14.66 9.11 6.78
N LEU A 64 14.68 9.66 5.57
CA LEU A 64 15.80 9.53 4.65
C LEU A 64 16.98 10.44 4.99
N ALA A 65 16.77 11.45 5.84
CA ALA A 65 17.87 12.28 6.37
C ALA A 65 18.77 11.49 7.32
N ASP A 66 18.20 10.54 8.06
CA ASP A 66 18.91 9.78 9.08
C ASP A 66 19.45 8.44 8.58
N SER A 67 18.79 7.83 7.57
CA SER A 67 19.13 6.49 7.11
C SER A 67 18.80 6.29 5.64
N PRO A 68 19.60 5.50 4.90
CA PRO A 68 19.25 5.08 3.56
C PRO A 68 17.94 4.30 3.55
N VAL A 69 17.16 4.42 2.49
CA VAL A 69 15.83 3.79 2.40
C VAL A 69 15.84 2.28 2.64
N ASN A 70 16.88 1.58 2.17
CA ASN A 70 17.01 0.14 2.32
C ASN A 70 17.37 -0.32 3.75
N GLU A 71 17.76 0.60 4.61
CA GLU A 71 18.08 0.33 6.02
C GLU A 71 16.92 0.65 6.97
N LEU A 72 15.87 1.31 6.47
CA LEU A 72 14.65 1.50 7.25
C LEU A 72 14.08 0.13 7.63
N ALA A 73 13.85 -0.09 8.92
CA ALA A 73 13.59 -1.42 9.49
C ALA A 73 12.47 -2.21 8.77
N HIS A 74 11.37 -1.54 8.45
CA HIS A 74 10.24 -2.16 7.75
C HIS A 74 10.55 -2.48 6.28
N ILE A 75 11.35 -1.65 5.60
CA ILE A 75 11.82 -1.91 4.23
C ILE A 75 12.85 -3.03 4.23
N ALA A 76 13.77 -3.02 5.18
CA ALA A 76 14.76 -4.09 5.34
C ALA A 76 14.10 -5.47 5.54
N SER A 77 13.04 -5.55 6.34
CA SER A 77 12.27 -6.78 6.53
C SER A 77 11.62 -7.29 5.23
N TRP A 78 11.05 -6.40 4.43
CA TRP A 78 10.52 -6.78 3.13
C TRP A 78 11.61 -7.21 2.15
N ARG A 79 12.74 -6.54 2.15
CA ARG A 79 13.89 -6.93 1.31
C ARG A 79 14.42 -8.30 1.68
N GLU A 80 14.44 -8.64 2.98
CA GLU A 80 14.80 -9.97 3.46
C GLU A 80 13.81 -11.03 2.98
N ALA A 81 12.51 -10.78 3.13
CA ALA A 81 11.46 -11.68 2.61
C ALA A 81 11.59 -11.90 1.11
N PHE A 82 11.84 -10.84 0.32
CA PHE A 82 12.03 -10.96 -1.13
C PHE A 82 13.24 -11.82 -1.49
N ARG A 83 14.34 -11.71 -0.76
CA ARG A 83 15.50 -12.61 -0.94
C ARG A 83 15.13 -14.06 -0.62
N GLY A 84 14.30 -14.28 0.40
CA GLY A 84 13.85 -15.60 0.82
C GLY A 84 13.12 -16.38 -0.26
N PHE A 85 12.34 -15.70 -1.13
CA PHE A 85 11.71 -16.35 -2.28
C PHE A 85 12.43 -16.11 -3.62
N GLY A 86 13.69 -15.70 -3.58
CA GLY A 86 14.57 -15.62 -4.75
C GLY A 86 14.47 -14.33 -5.57
N ALA A 87 13.69 -13.36 -5.14
CA ALA A 87 13.65 -12.05 -5.79
C ALA A 87 14.89 -11.21 -5.42
N LYS A 88 15.34 -10.42 -6.37
CA LYS A 88 16.44 -9.46 -6.14
C LYS A 88 15.88 -8.10 -5.77
N PRO A 89 15.99 -7.65 -4.51
CA PRO A 89 15.36 -6.41 -4.04
C PRO A 89 15.81 -5.15 -4.81
N GLN A 90 16.98 -5.19 -5.43
CA GLN A 90 17.48 -4.10 -6.26
C GLN A 90 16.69 -3.94 -7.57
N ARG A 91 16.14 -5.04 -8.09
CA ARG A 91 15.35 -5.07 -9.33
C ARG A 91 13.85 -5.03 -9.03
N THR A 92 13.43 -5.81 -8.03
CA THR A 92 12.03 -5.92 -7.61
C THR A 92 11.88 -5.29 -6.24
N ARG A 93 11.46 -4.03 -6.23
CA ARG A 93 11.21 -3.30 -4.97
C ARG A 93 9.79 -3.55 -4.51
N ASN A 94 9.60 -3.68 -3.18
CA ASN A 94 8.25 -3.64 -2.64
C ASN A 94 7.64 -2.23 -2.79
N CYS A 95 6.32 -2.15 -2.72
CA CYS A 95 5.59 -0.90 -2.95
C CYS A 95 5.97 0.19 -1.94
N LEU A 96 6.23 -0.16 -0.69
CA LEU A 96 6.59 0.79 0.36
C LEU A 96 7.94 1.44 0.10
N GLU A 97 8.94 0.66 -0.31
CA GLU A 97 10.25 1.20 -0.69
C GLU A 97 10.13 2.14 -1.90
N ALA A 98 9.35 1.73 -2.90
CA ALA A 98 9.11 2.55 -4.09
C ALA A 98 8.43 3.87 -3.75
N LEU A 99 7.40 3.85 -2.90
CA LEU A 99 6.69 5.04 -2.44
C LEU A 99 7.59 5.95 -1.60
N THR A 100 8.35 5.39 -0.66
CA THR A 100 9.24 6.18 0.21
C THR A 100 10.32 6.90 -0.61
N ARG A 101 10.89 6.23 -1.60
CA ARG A 101 11.85 6.86 -2.54
C ARG A 101 11.22 7.99 -3.35
N ARG A 102 9.97 7.81 -3.79
CA ARG A 102 9.26 8.84 -4.55
C ARG A 102 8.84 10.00 -3.67
N ALA A 103 8.42 9.74 -2.44
CA ALA A 103 7.96 10.76 -1.51
C ALA A 103 9.02 11.84 -1.23
N GLU A 104 10.31 11.52 -1.28
CA GLU A 104 11.39 12.49 -1.19
C GLU A 104 11.30 13.59 -2.27
N LYS A 105 10.89 13.20 -3.49
CA LYS A 105 10.77 14.09 -4.66
C LYS A 105 9.34 14.55 -4.94
N GLY A 106 8.38 13.98 -4.26
CA GLY A 106 6.95 14.22 -4.43
C GLY A 106 6.19 12.94 -4.78
N LEU A 107 5.07 12.71 -4.08
CA LEU A 107 4.17 11.61 -4.38
C LEU A 107 3.35 11.90 -5.64
N PRO A 108 3.08 10.88 -6.47
CA PRO A 108 2.26 11.06 -7.65
C PRO A 108 0.81 11.38 -7.27
N ARG A 109 0.13 12.16 -8.08
CA ARG A 109 -1.30 12.41 -7.99
C ARG A 109 -1.99 11.60 -9.09
N VAL A 110 -2.83 10.65 -8.70
CA VAL A 110 -3.54 9.74 -9.61
C VAL A 110 -5.05 9.95 -9.48
N ASN A 111 -5.60 9.60 -8.34
CA ASN A 111 -6.98 9.84 -7.96
C ASN A 111 -7.05 9.88 -6.42
N ALA A 112 -8.15 10.40 -5.89
CA ALA A 112 -8.29 10.64 -4.46
C ALA A 112 -8.05 9.39 -3.60
N LEU A 113 -8.58 8.25 -3.99
CA LEU A 113 -8.42 7.00 -3.25
C LEU A 113 -6.96 6.50 -3.24
N THR A 114 -6.34 6.46 -4.41
CA THR A 114 -4.93 6.06 -4.55
C THR A 114 -4.00 7.04 -3.83
N ASP A 115 -4.27 8.31 -3.89
CA ASP A 115 -3.47 9.36 -3.25
C ASP A 115 -3.52 9.25 -1.73
N VAL A 116 -4.71 9.04 -1.15
CA VAL A 116 -4.89 8.78 0.30
C VAL A 116 -4.14 7.52 0.70
N TYR A 117 -4.32 6.44 -0.03
CA TYR A 117 -3.65 5.18 0.22
C TYR A 117 -2.11 5.32 0.21
N ASN A 118 -1.56 5.96 -0.79
CA ASN A 118 -0.12 6.20 -0.90
C ASN A 118 0.38 7.07 0.25
N ALA A 119 -0.36 8.13 0.58
CA ALA A 119 0.00 9.05 1.66
C ALA A 119 -0.01 8.37 3.03
N ILE A 120 -0.94 7.46 3.29
CA ILE A 120 -1.02 6.71 4.56
C ILE A 120 0.08 5.65 4.64
N SER A 121 0.45 5.04 3.51
CA SER A 121 1.43 3.95 3.48
C SER A 121 2.84 4.39 3.86
N VAL A 122 3.24 5.63 3.52
CA VAL A 122 4.59 6.15 3.79
C VAL A 122 4.86 6.34 5.29
N PRO A 123 3.99 7.02 6.08
CA PRO A 123 4.25 7.26 7.49
C PRO A 123 3.89 6.10 8.42
N ALA A 124 3.37 4.99 7.91
CA ALA A 124 2.98 3.86 8.74
C ALA A 124 4.18 3.32 9.54
N PRO A 125 4.19 3.43 10.87
CA PRO A 125 5.40 3.22 11.69
C PRO A 125 5.79 1.75 11.87
N ARG A 126 5.06 0.82 11.29
CA ARG A 126 5.33 -0.63 11.40
C ARG A 126 5.09 -1.31 10.06
N SER A 127 5.92 -2.27 9.76
CA SER A 127 5.98 -3.25 8.65
C SER A 127 4.66 -3.55 7.92
N ARG A 128 3.95 -2.54 7.46
CA ARG A 128 2.69 -2.72 6.75
C ARG A 128 2.92 -2.36 5.29
N CYS A 129 3.03 -3.37 4.48
CA CYS A 129 2.78 -3.20 3.07
C CYS A 129 1.27 -3.30 2.89
N SER A 130 0.67 -2.26 2.39
CA SER A 130 -0.74 -2.28 2.04
C SER A 130 -0.86 -2.56 0.55
N CYS A 131 -1.80 -3.37 0.16
CA CYS A 131 -2.15 -3.62 -1.22
C CYS A 131 -3.61 -3.25 -1.41
N LEU A 132 -3.88 -2.40 -2.39
CA LEU A 132 -5.24 -2.06 -2.76
C LEU A 132 -5.69 -3.02 -3.85
N LEU A 133 -6.68 -3.86 -3.55
CA LEU A 133 -7.33 -4.71 -4.52
C LEU A 133 -8.61 -4.02 -4.99
N TYR A 134 -8.67 -3.67 -6.26
CA TYR A 134 -9.90 -3.23 -6.88
C TYR A 134 -10.66 -4.44 -7.39
N THR A 135 -11.89 -4.61 -6.94
CA THR A 135 -12.90 -5.35 -7.66
C THR A 135 -13.88 -4.33 -8.23
N SER A 136 -13.51 -3.59 -9.25
CA SER A 136 -14.49 -2.80 -9.97
C SER A 136 -14.83 -3.53 -11.26
N ASP A 137 -16.11 -3.72 -11.52
CA ASP A 137 -16.65 -4.09 -12.82
C ASP A 137 -16.49 -2.97 -13.86
N ALA A 138 -15.55 -2.07 -13.66
CA ALA A 138 -15.24 -0.97 -14.56
C ALA A 138 -14.26 -1.37 -15.68
N ALA A 139 -14.38 -2.60 -16.17
CA ALA A 139 -13.65 -3.06 -17.34
C ALA A 139 -14.46 -2.95 -18.64
N ASP A 140 -15.64 -2.30 -18.60
CA ASP A 140 -16.50 -2.11 -19.77
C ASP A 140 -16.93 -0.65 -19.91
N GLU A 141 -15.99 0.25 -20.18
CA GLU A 141 -16.24 1.48 -20.94
C GLU A 141 -15.00 1.93 -21.70
#